data_5a0c37592a7469dc743223eb8694f7c5
#
_entry.id   5a0c37592a7469dc743223eb8694f7c5
#
_cell.length_a   1.000
_cell.length_b   1.000
_cell.length_c   1.000
_cell.angle_alpha   90.00
_cell.angle_beta   90.00
_cell.angle_gamma   90.00
#
_symmetry.space_group_name_H-M   'P 1'
#
loop_
_entity.id
_entity.type
_entity.pdbx_description
1 polymer ?
#
loop_
_entity_poly.entity_id
_entity_poly.type
_entity_poly.pdbx_seq_one_letter_code
_entity_poly.pdbx_strand_id
1 'polypeptide(L)'
;MAPHEILRRAARFRIDDPETVQSHSMNKAQIKKAPTDELIEKARTLSAERWPAIHAGKPKEANRMYDLLVAIRQELRARGIEAQRQLLKLLDDPDPGTRCWAAGSVLEFAPSEGERVLTEISKHVEGLVGFSAERTLEQWKAGTFNPP
;
A
#
# COMPACT_ATOMS: atom_id res chain seq x y z
N MET A 1 6.67 6.85 -33.10
CA MET A 1 7.84 6.85 -32.20
C MET A 1 8.77 5.71 -32.62
N ALA A 2 10.04 5.98 -32.82
CA ALA A 2 11.00 4.97 -33.23
C ALA A 2 11.25 3.97 -32.07
N PRO A 3 11.48 2.65 -32.38
CA PRO A 3 11.69 1.65 -31.33
C PRO A 3 12.84 1.97 -30.37
N HIS A 4 13.90 2.62 -30.86
CA HIS A 4 15.03 2.99 -30.00
C HIS A 4 14.70 4.12 -29.00
N GLU A 5 13.71 4.96 -29.30
CA GLU A 5 13.24 5.99 -28.36
C GLU A 5 12.42 5.40 -27.24
N ILE A 6 11.63 4.36 -27.54
CA ILE A 6 10.87 3.60 -26.53
C ILE A 6 11.86 2.91 -25.56
N LEU A 7 12.93 2.33 -26.09
CA LEU A 7 13.97 1.68 -25.30
C LEU A 7 14.73 2.70 -24.44
N ARG A 8 14.99 3.91 -24.95
CA ARG A 8 15.62 4.98 -24.17
C ARG A 8 14.72 5.46 -23.03
N ARG A 9 13.41 5.55 -23.24
CA ARG A 9 12.45 5.89 -22.18
C ARG A 9 12.38 4.78 -21.13
N ALA A 10 12.31 3.52 -21.56
CA ALA A 10 12.32 2.39 -20.65
C ALA A 10 13.61 2.35 -19.82
N ALA A 11 14.75 2.71 -20.42
CA ALA A 11 16.02 2.77 -19.72
C ALA A 11 16.09 3.88 -18.67
N ARG A 12 15.28 4.93 -18.78
CA ARG A 12 15.20 6.02 -17.79
C ARG A 12 14.47 5.63 -16.51
N PHE A 13 13.71 4.53 -16.53
CA PHE A 13 12.97 4.02 -15.38
C PHE A 13 13.63 2.81 -14.72
N ARG A 14 14.95 2.71 -14.80
CA ARG A 14 15.70 1.68 -14.09
C ARG A 14 15.70 1.99 -12.60
N ILE A 15 15.79 0.92 -11.79
CA ILE A 15 15.83 1.00 -10.32
C ILE A 15 16.99 1.89 -9.83
N ASP A 16 18.05 1.99 -10.62
CA ASP A 16 19.22 2.84 -10.35
C ASP A 16 19.08 4.28 -10.83
N ASP A 17 17.94 4.64 -11.46
CA ASP A 17 17.65 6.01 -11.85
C ASP A 17 17.36 6.84 -10.59
N PRO A 18 18.03 8.00 -10.40
CA PRO A 18 17.83 8.85 -9.23
C PRO A 18 16.36 9.21 -8.96
N GLU A 19 15.56 9.45 -9.99
CA GLU A 19 14.13 9.75 -9.83
C GLU A 19 13.36 8.55 -9.31
N THR A 20 13.63 7.35 -9.83
CA THR A 20 12.99 6.11 -9.37
C THR A 20 13.41 5.80 -7.94
N VAL A 21 14.69 5.94 -7.62
CA VAL A 21 15.23 5.74 -6.28
C VAL A 21 14.59 6.73 -5.30
N GLN A 22 14.44 8.00 -5.68
CA GLN A 22 13.79 9.00 -4.84
C GLN A 22 12.32 8.70 -4.59
N SER A 23 11.58 8.17 -5.59
CA SER A 23 10.18 7.82 -5.41
C SER A 23 9.99 6.64 -4.43
N HIS A 24 10.97 5.71 -4.35
CA HIS A 24 10.93 4.55 -3.46
C HIS A 24 11.71 4.75 -2.15
N SER A 25 12.50 5.83 -2.03
CA SER A 25 13.38 6.07 -0.90
C SER A 25 12.92 7.21 0.01
N MET A 26 11.61 7.55 -0.03
CA MET A 26 11.04 8.49 0.92
C MET A 26 11.32 8.00 2.35
N ASN A 27 11.95 8.83 3.15
CA ASN A 27 12.27 8.49 4.54
C ASN A 27 11.20 9.03 5.51
N LYS A 28 11.32 8.66 6.78
CA LYS A 28 10.35 9.08 7.81
C LYS A 28 10.24 10.60 7.94
N ALA A 29 11.33 11.33 7.77
CA ALA A 29 11.32 12.79 7.85
C ALA A 29 10.52 13.40 6.69
N GLN A 30 10.65 12.85 5.50
CA GLN A 30 9.88 13.28 4.32
C GLN A 30 8.40 12.94 4.48
N ILE A 31 8.07 11.79 5.07
CA ILE A 31 6.69 11.40 5.38
C ILE A 31 6.05 12.41 6.32
N LYS A 32 6.74 12.84 7.35
CA LYS A 32 6.23 13.84 8.30
C LYS A 32 5.94 15.18 7.65
N LYS A 33 6.67 15.56 6.61
CA LYS A 33 6.54 16.85 5.93
C LYS A 33 5.56 16.83 4.75
N ALA A 34 5.26 15.66 4.20
CA ALA A 34 4.44 15.56 3.00
C ALA A 34 2.97 15.90 3.29
N PRO A 35 2.27 16.56 2.34
CA PRO A 35 0.83 16.74 2.46
C PRO A 35 0.10 15.39 2.54
N THR A 36 -1.07 15.37 3.20
CA THR A 36 -1.83 14.14 3.39
C THR A 36 -2.18 13.46 2.07
N ASP A 37 -2.62 14.20 1.07
CA ASP A 37 -2.96 13.65 -0.25
C ASP A 37 -1.76 12.98 -0.94
N GLU A 38 -0.57 13.54 -0.77
CA GLU A 38 0.65 12.95 -1.28
C GLU A 38 0.97 11.62 -0.58
N LEU A 39 0.75 11.55 0.73
CA LEU A 39 0.91 10.30 1.48
C LEU A 39 -0.06 9.23 1.00
N ILE A 40 -1.29 9.58 0.70
CA ILE A 40 -2.29 8.65 0.18
C ILE A 40 -1.85 8.11 -1.19
N GLU A 41 -1.38 8.97 -2.09
CA GLU A 41 -0.88 8.54 -3.40
C GLU A 41 0.36 7.65 -3.27
N LYS A 42 1.25 7.99 -2.35
CA LYS A 42 2.44 7.15 -2.08
C LYS A 42 2.03 5.77 -1.55
N ALA A 43 1.06 5.71 -0.66
CA ALA A 43 0.53 4.45 -0.15
C ALA A 43 -0.10 3.62 -1.27
N ARG A 44 -0.81 4.24 -2.20
CA ARG A 44 -1.36 3.55 -3.37
C ARG A 44 -0.26 2.87 -4.18
N THR A 45 0.79 3.62 -4.51
CA THR A 45 1.91 3.11 -5.30
C THR A 45 2.61 1.95 -4.58
N LEU A 46 2.97 2.14 -3.31
CA LEU A 46 3.69 1.14 -2.53
C LEU A 46 2.87 -0.14 -2.36
N SER A 47 1.59 -0.02 -2.05
CA SER A 47 0.72 -1.19 -1.84
C SER A 47 0.46 -1.95 -3.13
N ALA A 48 0.43 -1.26 -4.29
CA ALA A 48 0.28 -1.89 -5.59
C ALA A 48 1.56 -2.63 -6.01
N GLU A 49 2.72 -2.10 -5.69
CA GLU A 49 4.01 -2.65 -6.13
C GLU A 49 4.56 -3.74 -5.21
N ARG A 50 4.10 -3.80 -3.97
CA ARG A 50 4.63 -4.72 -2.97
C ARG A 50 4.44 -6.19 -3.35
N TRP A 51 3.24 -6.59 -3.77
CA TRP A 51 2.97 -7.97 -4.13
C TRP A 51 3.73 -8.44 -5.36
N PRO A 52 3.81 -7.63 -6.45
CA PRO A 52 4.72 -7.96 -7.55
C PRO A 52 6.17 -8.15 -7.13
N ALA A 53 6.67 -7.36 -6.18
CA ALA A 53 8.03 -7.51 -5.67
C ALA A 53 8.21 -8.85 -4.93
N ILE A 54 7.20 -9.29 -4.16
CA ILE A 54 7.21 -10.59 -3.51
C ILE A 54 7.26 -11.71 -4.55
N HIS A 55 6.39 -11.66 -5.56
CA HIS A 55 6.33 -12.67 -6.62
C HIS A 55 7.60 -12.71 -7.46
N ALA A 56 8.28 -11.57 -7.61
CA ALA A 56 9.55 -11.48 -8.34
C ALA A 56 10.76 -11.96 -7.54
N GLY A 57 10.55 -12.42 -6.29
CA GLY A 57 11.64 -12.89 -5.44
C GLY A 57 12.50 -11.76 -4.89
N LYS A 58 11.91 -10.59 -4.64
CA LYS A 58 12.60 -9.41 -4.10
C LYS A 58 12.10 -9.07 -2.68
N PRO A 59 12.37 -9.94 -1.69
CA PRO A 59 11.81 -9.75 -0.36
C PRO A 59 12.31 -8.50 0.36
N LYS A 60 13.56 -8.10 0.14
CA LYS A 60 14.10 -6.88 0.76
C LYS A 60 13.39 -5.62 0.27
N GLU A 61 13.10 -5.57 -1.02
CA GLU A 61 12.36 -4.46 -1.62
C GLU A 61 10.93 -4.43 -1.11
N ALA A 62 10.25 -5.58 -1.09
CA ALA A 62 8.89 -5.70 -0.56
C ALA A 62 8.82 -5.30 0.92
N ASN A 63 9.79 -5.68 1.73
CA ASN A 63 9.85 -5.31 3.15
C ASN A 63 10.05 -3.81 3.34
N ARG A 64 10.87 -3.19 2.51
CA ARG A 64 11.07 -1.73 2.55
C ARG A 64 9.78 -1.00 2.22
N MET A 65 9.04 -1.48 1.21
CA MET A 65 7.72 -0.93 0.86
C MET A 65 6.74 -1.07 2.03
N TYR A 66 6.74 -2.21 2.69
CA TYR A 66 5.91 -2.45 3.86
C TYR A 66 6.26 -1.49 5.00
N ASP A 67 7.54 -1.30 5.29
CA ASP A 67 7.99 -0.39 6.34
C ASP A 67 7.55 1.05 6.07
N LEU A 68 7.59 1.49 4.82
CA LEU A 68 7.10 2.81 4.42
C LEU A 68 5.58 2.91 4.57
N LEU A 69 4.84 1.86 4.22
CA LEU A 69 3.39 1.82 4.42
C LEU A 69 3.03 1.92 5.89
N VAL A 70 3.75 1.23 6.77
CA VAL A 70 3.58 1.35 8.22
C VAL A 70 3.83 2.78 8.69
N ALA A 71 4.91 3.40 8.21
CA ALA A 71 5.25 4.78 8.58
C ALA A 71 4.19 5.78 8.11
N ILE A 72 3.64 5.59 6.90
CA ILE A 72 2.55 6.42 6.39
C ILE A 72 1.30 6.27 7.25
N ARG A 73 0.91 5.05 7.58
CA ARG A 73 -0.26 4.81 8.44
C ARG A 73 -0.09 5.46 9.82
N GLN A 74 1.08 5.33 10.41
CA GLN A 74 1.39 5.95 11.71
C GLN A 74 1.31 7.47 11.62
N GLU A 75 1.81 8.07 10.55
CA GLU A 75 1.76 9.52 10.34
C GLU A 75 0.32 10.01 10.15
N LEU A 76 -0.49 9.30 9.38
CA LEU A 76 -1.89 9.65 9.20
C LEU A 76 -2.64 9.58 10.54
N ARG A 77 -2.35 8.56 11.34
CA ARG A 77 -2.92 8.42 12.68
C ARG A 77 -2.52 9.61 13.58
N ALA A 78 -1.26 10.02 13.52
CA ALA A 78 -0.74 11.16 14.29
C ALA A 78 -1.38 12.49 13.88
N ARG A 79 -1.76 12.63 12.60
CA ARG A 79 -2.44 13.84 12.10
C ARG A 79 -3.90 13.91 12.51
N GLY A 80 -4.51 12.79 12.89
CA GLY A 80 -5.88 12.74 13.37
C GLY A 80 -6.84 12.06 12.42
N ILE A 81 -8.09 11.92 12.85
CA ILE A 81 -9.11 11.12 12.16
C ILE A 81 -9.40 11.61 10.73
N GLU A 82 -9.38 12.91 10.49
CA GLU A 82 -9.65 13.43 9.15
C GLU A 82 -8.60 12.97 8.14
N ALA A 83 -7.33 12.92 8.56
CA ALA A 83 -6.24 12.40 7.72
C ALA A 83 -6.39 10.89 7.49
N GLN A 84 -6.69 10.12 8.55
CA GLN A 84 -6.93 8.69 8.45
C GLN A 84 -8.08 8.36 7.49
N ARG A 85 -9.15 9.13 7.53
CA ARG A 85 -10.33 8.92 6.66
C ARG A 85 -10.01 9.06 5.17
N GLN A 86 -8.93 9.74 4.82
CA GLN A 86 -8.49 9.80 3.42
C GLN A 86 -8.13 8.43 2.85
N LEU A 87 -7.78 7.46 3.71
CA LEU A 87 -7.52 6.08 3.30
C LEU A 87 -8.75 5.39 2.70
N LEU A 88 -9.96 5.86 3.04
CA LEU A 88 -11.20 5.29 2.48
C LEU A 88 -11.25 5.42 0.96
N LYS A 89 -10.58 6.39 0.38
CA LYS A 89 -10.49 6.57 -1.08
C LYS A 89 -9.82 5.38 -1.77
N LEU A 90 -8.98 4.64 -1.07
CA LEU A 90 -8.25 3.51 -1.62
C LEU A 90 -9.04 2.20 -1.61
N LEU A 91 -10.20 2.17 -0.95
CA LEU A 91 -11.05 0.98 -0.90
C LEU A 91 -11.65 0.60 -2.25
N ASP A 92 -11.76 1.55 -3.17
CA ASP A 92 -12.29 1.34 -4.51
C ASP A 92 -11.20 1.31 -5.59
N ASP A 93 -9.94 1.27 -5.18
CA ASP A 93 -8.82 1.25 -6.13
C ASP A 93 -8.87 -0.01 -6.98
N PRO A 94 -8.50 0.06 -8.29
CA PRO A 94 -8.48 -1.13 -9.15
C PRO A 94 -7.54 -2.23 -8.67
N ASP A 95 -6.45 -1.87 -8.00
CA ASP A 95 -5.47 -2.85 -7.55
C ASP A 95 -5.93 -3.56 -6.26
N PRO A 96 -6.02 -4.90 -6.26
CA PRO A 96 -6.46 -5.63 -5.07
C PRO A 96 -5.48 -5.53 -3.89
N GLY A 97 -4.18 -5.40 -4.14
CA GLY A 97 -3.18 -5.20 -3.08
C GLY A 97 -3.40 -3.88 -2.35
N THR A 98 -3.73 -2.83 -3.09
CA THR A 98 -4.05 -1.51 -2.53
C THR A 98 -5.33 -1.58 -1.70
N ARG A 99 -6.40 -2.19 -2.24
CA ARG A 99 -7.66 -2.35 -1.50
C ARG A 99 -7.45 -3.15 -0.20
N CYS A 100 -6.66 -4.22 -0.27
CA CYS A 100 -6.39 -5.07 0.89
C CYS A 100 -5.67 -4.30 2.00
N TRP A 101 -4.61 -3.58 1.66
CA TRP A 101 -3.87 -2.78 2.63
C TRP A 101 -4.74 -1.67 3.24
N ALA A 102 -5.48 -0.95 2.39
CA ALA A 102 -6.37 0.12 2.84
C ALA A 102 -7.47 -0.42 3.75
N ALA A 103 -8.09 -1.54 3.36
CA ALA A 103 -9.15 -2.15 4.16
C ALA A 103 -8.67 -2.57 5.55
N GLY A 104 -7.48 -3.18 5.65
CA GLY A 104 -6.89 -3.49 6.94
C GLY A 104 -6.58 -2.23 7.76
N SER A 105 -6.15 -1.17 7.09
CA SER A 105 -5.79 0.08 7.75
C SER A 105 -7.00 0.86 8.29
N VAL A 106 -8.17 0.72 7.67
CA VAL A 106 -9.36 1.45 8.10
C VAL A 106 -10.20 0.71 9.16
N LEU A 107 -9.88 -0.54 9.47
CA LEU A 107 -10.63 -1.33 10.46
C LEU A 107 -10.74 -0.63 11.80
N GLU A 108 -9.72 0.08 12.23
CA GLU A 108 -9.70 0.75 13.54
C GLU A 108 -10.71 1.89 13.66
N PHE A 109 -11.18 2.49 12.57
CA PHE A 109 -12.12 3.61 12.59
C PHE A 109 -13.33 3.43 11.67
N ALA A 110 -13.28 2.50 10.72
CA ALA A 110 -14.37 2.19 9.81
C ALA A 110 -14.48 0.67 9.61
N PRO A 111 -14.78 -0.09 10.69
CA PRO A 111 -14.71 -1.55 10.66
C PRO A 111 -15.66 -2.18 9.64
N SER A 112 -16.88 -1.66 9.46
CA SER A 112 -17.83 -2.22 8.51
C SER A 112 -17.32 -2.14 7.08
N GLU A 113 -16.74 -1.01 6.69
CA GLU A 113 -16.21 -0.80 5.36
C GLU A 113 -14.96 -1.67 5.12
N GLY A 114 -14.06 -1.73 6.10
CA GLY A 114 -12.87 -2.59 6.02
C GLY A 114 -13.23 -4.06 5.92
N GLU A 115 -14.16 -4.54 6.75
CA GLU A 115 -14.62 -5.93 6.71
C GLU A 115 -15.27 -6.28 5.37
N ARG A 116 -16.08 -5.39 4.83
CA ARG A 116 -16.74 -5.60 3.53
C ARG A 116 -15.72 -5.82 2.43
N VAL A 117 -14.74 -4.94 2.33
CA VAL A 117 -13.72 -5.01 1.28
C VAL A 117 -12.82 -6.22 1.46
N LEU A 118 -12.38 -6.52 2.69
CA LEU A 118 -11.56 -7.71 2.96
C LEU A 118 -12.34 -8.99 2.62
N THR A 119 -13.62 -9.04 2.92
CA THR A 119 -14.47 -10.19 2.60
C THR A 119 -14.56 -10.40 1.08
N GLU A 120 -14.78 -9.33 0.31
CA GLU A 120 -14.82 -9.40 -1.15
C GLU A 120 -13.48 -9.90 -1.70
N ILE A 121 -12.36 -9.38 -1.21
CA ILE A 121 -11.05 -9.79 -1.66
C ILE A 121 -10.79 -11.27 -1.32
N SER A 122 -11.13 -11.70 -0.12
CA SER A 122 -10.92 -13.09 0.30
C SER A 122 -11.70 -14.09 -0.55
N LYS A 123 -12.87 -13.70 -1.09
CA LYS A 123 -13.74 -14.55 -1.90
C LYS A 123 -13.40 -14.52 -3.37
N HIS A 124 -12.93 -13.40 -3.90
CA HIS A 124 -12.85 -13.17 -5.35
C HIS A 124 -11.43 -12.98 -5.87
N VAL A 125 -10.44 -12.78 -5.01
CA VAL A 125 -9.05 -12.61 -5.42
C VAL A 125 -8.26 -13.85 -5.02
N GLU A 126 -7.75 -14.57 -6.01
CA GLU A 126 -6.94 -15.75 -5.78
C GLU A 126 -5.50 -15.38 -5.40
N GLY A 127 -4.81 -16.32 -4.76
CA GLY A 127 -3.39 -16.18 -4.43
C GLY A 127 -3.15 -15.45 -3.12
N LEU A 128 -1.95 -14.87 -3.00
CA LEU A 128 -1.47 -14.32 -1.73
C LEU A 128 -2.28 -13.13 -1.22
N VAL A 129 -2.79 -12.28 -2.10
CA VAL A 129 -3.59 -11.13 -1.68
C VAL A 129 -4.90 -11.59 -1.04
N GLY A 130 -5.60 -12.53 -1.68
CA GLY A 130 -6.83 -13.10 -1.13
C GLY A 130 -6.59 -13.81 0.19
N PHE A 131 -5.50 -14.56 0.29
CA PHE A 131 -5.09 -15.22 1.52
C PHE A 131 -4.78 -14.20 2.64
N SER A 132 -4.09 -13.12 2.30
CA SER A 132 -3.78 -12.04 3.24
C SER A 132 -5.06 -11.39 3.79
N ALA A 133 -6.04 -11.15 2.92
CA ALA A 133 -7.34 -10.59 3.31
C ALA A 133 -8.07 -11.53 4.29
N GLU A 134 -8.09 -12.82 3.99
CA GLU A 134 -8.70 -13.84 4.85
C GLU A 134 -8.06 -13.86 6.24
N ARG A 135 -6.72 -13.85 6.29
CA ARG A 135 -6.00 -13.85 7.55
C ARG A 135 -6.26 -12.58 8.36
N THR A 136 -6.30 -11.44 7.71
CA THR A 136 -6.60 -10.16 8.37
C THR A 136 -8.00 -10.21 9.01
N LEU A 137 -9.00 -10.73 8.28
CA LEU A 137 -10.35 -10.90 8.81
C LEU A 137 -10.39 -11.83 10.02
N GLU A 138 -9.71 -12.96 9.96
CA GLU A 138 -9.63 -13.90 11.07
C GLU A 138 -9.04 -13.24 12.31
N GLN A 139 -7.94 -12.54 12.16
CA GLN A 139 -7.29 -11.83 13.26
C GLN A 139 -8.16 -10.71 13.82
N TRP A 140 -8.84 -9.98 12.94
CA TRP A 140 -9.74 -8.91 13.35
C TRP A 140 -10.90 -9.46 14.19
N LYS A 141 -11.56 -10.52 13.72
CA LYS A 141 -12.68 -11.16 14.43
C LYS A 141 -12.23 -11.79 15.75
N ALA A 142 -11.00 -12.29 15.81
CA ALA A 142 -10.42 -12.85 17.03
C ALA A 142 -9.94 -11.77 18.02
N GLY A 143 -9.93 -10.50 17.63
CA GLY A 143 -9.43 -9.42 18.46
C GLY A 143 -7.90 -9.35 18.54
N THR A 144 -7.19 -10.04 17.65
CA THR A 144 -5.72 -10.11 17.65
C THR A 144 -5.07 -9.28 16.55
N PHE A 145 -5.86 -8.61 15.69
CA PHE A 145 -5.34 -7.74 14.66
C PHE A 145 -5.04 -6.37 15.25
N ASN A 146 -3.77 -6.07 15.37
CA ASN A 146 -3.29 -4.82 15.95
C ASN A 146 -2.07 -4.31 15.15
N PRO A 147 -2.27 -3.77 13.95
CA PRO A 147 -1.19 -3.30 13.10
C PRO A 147 -0.51 -2.06 13.69
N PRO A 148 0.82 -1.97 13.55
CA PRO A 148 1.56 -0.81 14.03
C PRO A 148 1.20 0.49 13.32
#